data_13f28bccfe3bbe55a4da93bb8ca651ea
#
_entry.id   13f28bccfe3bbe55a4da93bb8ca651ea
#
_cell.length_a   1.000
_cell.length_b   1.000
_cell.length_c   1.000
_cell.angle_alpha   90.00
_cell.angle_beta   90.00
_cell.angle_gamma   90.00
#
_symmetry.space_group_name_H-M   'P 1'
#
loop_
_entity.id
_entity.type
_entity.pdbx_description
1 polymer ?
#
loop_
_entity_poly.entity_id
_entity_poly.type
_entity_poly.pdbx_seq_one_letter_code
_entity_poly.pdbx_strand_id
1 'polypeptide(L)'
;AELFSFPSGHATMAALIFGILAVLVSHSMGRWARALVYAVCALAVVAIAYSRVYLGAHWLSDVLGGLLFGSVVAAAFGVAIEAIPPRRIKPVGLFGAALIVFITAGAFHVFTGYERAEAAYAPPQIIANTTVGGWQLGGWKQLPVRRIDLAGKPEEVFLVQLAGNLDTFRDAMTAAGWTATTKWTWRDSLPYLNPNATLAELPPRPALHEGLKAKLTLIRSAGDTPDQRQVLRIYKTNLQAIGEEAPRPIYLVSLRREHAKEGLNLYAVPSALAATGGDETALHAAFETSTSLKLVGENLIEGMRQALVVTLP
;
A
#
# COMPACT_ATOMS: atom_id res chain seq x y z
N ALA A 1 -15.94 -6.38 17.62
CA ALA A 1 -15.09 -7.28 18.42
C ALA A 1 -15.90 -8.53 18.69
N GLU A 2 -15.40 -9.70 18.30
CA GLU A 2 -16.03 -10.98 18.58
C GLU A 2 -16.04 -11.20 20.09
N LEU A 3 -17.19 -11.69 20.61
CA LEU A 3 -17.43 -11.93 22.04
C LEU A 3 -16.48 -12.98 22.67
N PHE A 4 -15.60 -13.64 21.89
CA PHE A 4 -14.66 -14.69 22.29
C PHE A 4 -13.25 -14.44 21.74
N SER A 5 -12.68 -13.26 22.00
CA SER A 5 -11.34 -12.92 21.52
C SER A 5 -10.19 -13.40 22.42
N PHE A 6 -10.48 -13.71 23.69
CA PHE A 6 -9.48 -14.11 24.70
C PHE A 6 -9.37 -15.63 24.86
N PRO A 7 -8.16 -16.21 24.92
CA PRO A 7 -6.89 -15.59 24.53
C PRO A 7 -6.70 -15.55 23.00
N SER A 8 -5.81 -14.69 22.50
CA SER A 8 -5.50 -14.60 21.07
C SER A 8 -4.95 -15.93 20.54
N GLY A 9 -5.71 -16.60 19.65
CA GLY A 9 -5.31 -17.85 19.04
C GLY A 9 -4.00 -17.75 18.25
N HIS A 10 -3.78 -16.66 17.52
CA HIS A 10 -2.54 -16.42 16.78
C HIS A 10 -1.32 -16.26 17.70
N ALA A 11 -1.45 -15.52 18.78
CA ALA A 11 -0.38 -15.36 19.75
C ALA A 11 -0.06 -16.67 20.48
N THR A 12 -1.11 -17.43 20.86
CA THR A 12 -0.97 -18.76 21.49
C THR A 12 -0.23 -19.73 20.56
N MET A 13 -0.69 -19.88 19.32
CA MET A 13 -0.10 -20.80 18.36
C MET A 13 1.34 -20.39 17.98
N ALA A 14 1.60 -19.08 17.84
CA ALA A 14 2.96 -18.61 17.58
C ALA A 14 3.90 -18.97 18.73
N ALA A 15 3.55 -18.67 20.00
CA ALA A 15 4.35 -19.00 21.15
C ALA A 15 4.58 -20.53 21.28
N LEU A 16 3.53 -21.32 21.02
CA LEU A 16 3.59 -22.78 21.08
C LEU A 16 4.51 -23.36 19.99
N ILE A 17 4.28 -23.02 18.72
CA ILE A 17 5.01 -23.58 17.59
C ILE A 17 6.47 -23.16 17.62
N PHE A 18 6.76 -21.87 17.75
CA PHE A 18 8.13 -21.37 17.79
C PHE A 18 8.85 -21.76 19.09
N GLY A 19 8.14 -21.88 20.21
CA GLY A 19 8.68 -22.39 21.47
C GLY A 19 9.10 -23.86 21.36
N ILE A 20 8.24 -24.73 20.85
CA ILE A 20 8.57 -26.15 20.62
C ILE A 20 9.70 -26.28 19.61
N LEU A 21 9.67 -25.52 18.51
CA LEU A 21 10.74 -25.53 17.50
C LEU A 21 12.08 -25.13 18.12
N ALA A 22 12.11 -24.09 18.96
CA ALA A 22 13.32 -23.65 19.65
C ALA A 22 13.88 -24.76 20.55
N VAL A 23 13.04 -25.44 21.33
CA VAL A 23 13.44 -26.57 22.17
C VAL A 23 14.06 -27.69 21.33
N LEU A 24 13.35 -28.14 20.29
CA LEU A 24 13.78 -29.28 19.47
C LEU A 24 15.09 -29.01 18.71
N VAL A 25 15.20 -27.81 18.11
CA VAL A 25 16.40 -27.44 17.32
C VAL A 25 17.60 -27.24 18.22
N SER A 26 17.41 -26.60 19.37
CA SER A 26 18.50 -26.20 20.25
C SER A 26 19.03 -27.31 21.18
N HIS A 27 18.30 -28.45 21.27
CA HIS A 27 18.57 -29.52 22.23
C HIS A 27 20.03 -30.04 22.17
N SER A 28 20.63 -30.13 20.99
CA SER A 28 22.00 -30.62 20.80
C SER A 28 23.01 -29.51 20.50
N MET A 29 22.65 -28.23 20.67
CA MET A 29 23.48 -27.07 20.33
C MET A 29 24.24 -26.52 21.54
N GLY A 30 25.43 -25.94 21.29
CA GLY A 30 26.15 -25.16 22.28
C GLY A 30 25.41 -23.89 22.70
N ARG A 31 25.76 -23.32 23.84
CA ARG A 31 25.03 -22.24 24.51
C ARG A 31 24.72 -21.03 23.61
N TRP A 32 25.69 -20.62 22.79
CA TRP A 32 25.52 -19.45 21.93
C TRP A 32 24.59 -19.70 20.75
N ALA A 33 24.69 -20.87 20.10
CA ALA A 33 23.82 -21.28 19.03
C ALA A 33 22.37 -21.47 19.55
N ARG A 34 22.24 -22.06 20.75
CA ARG A 34 20.93 -22.17 21.45
C ARG A 34 20.32 -20.81 21.70
N ALA A 35 21.11 -19.85 22.26
CA ALA A 35 20.60 -18.49 22.50
C ALA A 35 20.13 -17.81 21.21
N LEU A 36 20.86 -17.98 20.11
CA LEU A 36 20.48 -17.44 18.80
C LEU A 36 19.15 -18.03 18.30
N VAL A 37 18.97 -19.35 18.41
CA VAL A 37 17.70 -20.02 18.00
C VAL A 37 16.51 -19.47 18.79
N TYR A 38 16.66 -19.38 20.13
CA TYR A 38 15.60 -18.80 20.96
C TYR A 38 15.33 -17.34 20.64
N ALA A 39 16.35 -16.54 20.36
CA ALA A 39 16.20 -15.13 20.00
C ALA A 39 15.44 -14.97 18.68
N VAL A 40 15.77 -15.77 17.66
CA VAL A 40 15.08 -15.74 16.35
C VAL A 40 13.61 -16.17 16.49
N CYS A 41 13.35 -17.26 17.22
CA CYS A 41 12.00 -17.72 17.48
C CYS A 41 11.19 -16.67 18.30
N ALA A 42 11.78 -16.10 19.34
CA ALA A 42 11.13 -15.05 20.13
C ALA A 42 10.80 -13.81 19.29
N LEU A 43 11.71 -13.39 18.40
CA LEU A 43 11.47 -12.27 17.49
C LEU A 43 10.27 -12.55 16.57
N ALA A 44 10.17 -13.77 16.02
CA ALA A 44 9.02 -14.15 15.19
C ALA A 44 7.70 -14.11 16.00
N VAL A 45 7.71 -14.62 17.24
CA VAL A 45 6.54 -14.58 18.14
C VAL A 45 6.12 -13.14 18.43
N VAL A 46 7.09 -12.28 18.78
CA VAL A 46 6.84 -10.86 19.06
C VAL A 46 6.28 -10.14 17.82
N ALA A 47 6.82 -10.39 16.64
CA ALA A 47 6.35 -9.79 15.39
C ALA A 47 4.89 -10.19 15.09
N ILE A 48 4.53 -11.47 15.27
CA ILE A 48 3.16 -11.95 15.11
C ILE A 48 2.24 -11.34 16.17
N ALA A 49 2.64 -11.34 17.42
CA ALA A 49 1.88 -10.76 18.52
C ALA A 49 1.62 -9.25 18.31
N TYR A 50 2.65 -8.51 17.96
CA TYR A 50 2.55 -7.09 17.63
C TYR A 50 1.58 -6.82 16.48
N SER A 51 1.64 -7.64 15.41
CA SER A 51 0.72 -7.49 14.28
C SER A 51 -0.75 -7.59 14.68
N ARG A 52 -1.09 -8.39 15.70
CA ARG A 52 -2.49 -8.54 16.18
C ARG A 52 -3.01 -7.30 16.88
N VAL A 53 -2.14 -6.64 17.64
CA VAL A 53 -2.46 -5.36 18.29
C VAL A 53 -2.51 -4.23 17.27
N TYR A 54 -1.50 -4.16 16.40
CA TYR A 54 -1.39 -3.12 15.35
C TYR A 54 -2.59 -3.10 14.40
N LEU A 55 -3.06 -4.28 13.99
CA LEU A 55 -4.24 -4.42 13.13
C LEU A 55 -5.58 -4.23 13.88
N GLY A 56 -5.55 -3.96 15.18
CA GLY A 56 -6.77 -3.82 15.98
C GLY A 56 -7.59 -5.11 16.11
N ALA A 57 -7.00 -6.27 15.78
CA ALA A 57 -7.70 -7.56 15.79
C ALA A 57 -7.91 -8.10 17.21
N HIS A 58 -7.04 -7.74 18.14
CA HIS A 58 -7.09 -8.17 19.55
C HIS A 58 -6.64 -7.06 20.48
N TRP A 59 -7.15 -7.09 21.71
CA TRP A 59 -6.65 -6.27 22.80
C TRP A 59 -5.28 -6.79 23.26
N LEU A 60 -4.47 -5.91 23.83
CA LEU A 60 -3.17 -6.29 24.40
C LEU A 60 -3.26 -7.43 25.41
N SER A 61 -4.31 -7.43 26.25
CA SER A 61 -4.61 -8.49 27.23
C SER A 61 -4.79 -9.86 26.58
N ASP A 62 -5.49 -9.93 25.44
CA ASP A 62 -5.74 -11.17 24.71
C ASP A 62 -4.43 -11.76 24.17
N VAL A 63 -3.58 -10.86 23.66
CA VAL A 63 -2.26 -11.23 23.12
C VAL A 63 -1.35 -11.71 24.24
N LEU A 64 -1.28 -10.98 25.36
CA LEU A 64 -0.48 -11.38 26.53
C LEU A 64 -0.96 -12.72 27.12
N GLY A 65 -2.28 -12.90 27.25
CA GLY A 65 -2.87 -14.18 27.68
C GLY A 65 -2.48 -15.34 26.76
N GLY A 66 -2.53 -15.10 25.42
CA GLY A 66 -2.12 -16.08 24.43
C GLY A 66 -0.64 -16.44 24.49
N LEU A 67 0.23 -15.44 24.62
CA LEU A 67 1.67 -15.62 24.76
C LEU A 67 2.02 -16.43 26.02
N LEU A 68 1.42 -16.08 27.15
CA LEU A 68 1.63 -16.79 28.42
C LEU A 68 1.19 -18.25 28.30
N PHE A 69 -0.02 -18.50 27.84
CA PHE A 69 -0.54 -19.86 27.69
C PHE A 69 0.31 -20.70 26.74
N GLY A 70 0.63 -20.21 25.55
CA GLY A 70 1.48 -20.90 24.59
C GLY A 70 2.89 -21.16 25.10
N SER A 71 3.47 -20.21 25.85
CA SER A 71 4.80 -20.35 26.45
C SER A 71 4.82 -21.40 27.57
N VAL A 72 3.78 -21.47 28.40
CA VAL A 72 3.66 -22.50 29.46
C VAL A 72 3.59 -23.88 28.84
N VAL A 73 2.79 -24.07 27.79
CA VAL A 73 2.68 -25.38 27.10
C VAL A 73 4.01 -25.73 26.40
N ALA A 74 4.69 -24.79 25.76
CA ALA A 74 5.98 -25.04 25.15
C ALA A 74 7.06 -25.38 26.20
N ALA A 75 7.04 -24.73 27.35
CA ALA A 75 7.95 -25.05 28.47
C ALA A 75 7.68 -26.44 29.06
N ALA A 76 6.40 -26.80 29.27
CA ALA A 76 6.02 -28.14 29.71
C ALA A 76 6.48 -29.22 28.72
N PHE A 77 6.35 -28.97 27.41
CA PHE A 77 6.91 -29.81 26.36
C PHE A 77 8.43 -29.95 26.48
N GLY A 78 9.14 -28.83 26.73
CA GLY A 78 10.59 -28.81 26.93
C GLY A 78 11.05 -29.70 28.09
N VAL A 79 10.34 -29.62 29.25
CA VAL A 79 10.62 -30.48 30.41
C VAL A 79 10.31 -31.95 30.07
N ALA A 80 9.20 -32.22 29.39
CA ALA A 80 8.83 -33.59 29.04
C ALA A 80 9.83 -34.25 28.07
N ILE A 81 10.39 -33.50 27.13
CA ILE A 81 11.35 -34.05 26.15
C ILE A 81 12.73 -34.35 26.76
N GLU A 82 13.11 -33.63 27.82
CA GLU A 82 14.35 -33.91 28.56
C GLU A 82 14.34 -35.31 29.27
N ALA A 83 13.15 -35.79 29.59
CA ALA A 83 12.95 -37.14 30.18
C ALA A 83 13.04 -38.27 29.15
N ILE A 84 13.09 -37.97 27.86
CA ILE A 84 13.15 -38.96 26.78
C ILE A 84 14.59 -39.11 26.31
N PRO A 85 15.10 -40.36 26.15
CA PRO A 85 16.46 -40.56 25.64
C PRO A 85 16.73 -39.82 24.34
N PRO A 86 17.85 -39.13 24.18
CA PRO A 86 18.09 -38.25 23.04
C PRO A 86 18.12 -39.06 21.73
N ARG A 87 17.11 -38.81 20.87
CA ARG A 87 17.16 -39.25 19.48
C ARG A 87 18.07 -38.30 18.70
N ARG A 88 18.87 -38.83 17.78
CA ARG A 88 19.74 -38.02 16.91
C ARG A 88 18.90 -37.26 15.89
N ILE A 89 18.27 -36.16 16.30
CA ILE A 89 17.64 -35.22 15.41
C ILE A 89 18.75 -34.35 14.82
N LYS A 90 18.80 -34.25 13.49
CA LYS A 90 19.69 -33.29 12.81
C LYS A 90 19.10 -31.89 12.92
N PRO A 91 19.62 -31.00 13.79
CA PRO A 91 18.93 -29.71 14.06
C PRO A 91 18.84 -28.82 12.83
N VAL A 92 19.86 -28.83 11.96
CA VAL A 92 19.89 -28.08 10.70
C VAL A 92 18.79 -28.56 9.73
N GLY A 93 18.57 -29.88 9.64
CA GLY A 93 17.50 -30.44 8.78
C GLY A 93 16.11 -30.07 9.29
N LEU A 94 15.88 -30.13 10.60
CA LEU A 94 14.60 -29.75 11.20
C LEU A 94 14.32 -28.24 11.02
N PHE A 95 15.32 -27.40 11.29
CA PHE A 95 15.17 -25.96 11.12
C PHE A 95 14.94 -25.58 9.65
N GLY A 96 15.69 -26.21 8.72
CA GLY A 96 15.49 -25.99 7.27
C GLY A 96 14.09 -26.40 6.80
N ALA A 97 13.62 -27.57 7.24
CA ALA A 97 12.27 -28.02 6.92
C ALA A 97 11.19 -27.08 7.48
N ALA A 98 11.31 -26.66 8.74
CA ALA A 98 10.38 -25.72 9.35
C ALA A 98 10.38 -24.35 8.63
N LEU A 99 11.54 -23.86 8.23
CA LEU A 99 11.68 -22.61 7.48
C LEU A 99 11.03 -22.72 6.09
N ILE A 100 11.25 -23.83 5.38
CA ILE A 100 10.61 -24.06 4.07
C ILE A 100 9.09 -24.08 4.22
N VAL A 101 8.55 -24.81 5.19
CA VAL A 101 7.10 -24.87 5.45
C VAL A 101 6.57 -23.47 5.79
N PHE A 102 7.27 -22.72 6.64
CA PHE A 102 6.83 -21.38 7.02
C PHE A 102 6.82 -20.41 5.82
N ILE A 103 7.88 -20.41 5.00
CA ILE A 103 7.98 -19.56 3.81
C ILE A 103 6.92 -19.96 2.78
N THR A 104 6.77 -21.26 2.49
CA THR A 104 5.80 -21.70 1.48
C THR A 104 4.36 -21.47 1.91
N ALA A 105 4.01 -21.77 3.16
CA ALA A 105 2.68 -21.52 3.70
C ALA A 105 2.39 -19.99 3.79
N GLY A 106 3.38 -19.21 4.22
CA GLY A 106 3.26 -17.75 4.25
C GLY A 106 3.08 -17.14 2.86
N ALA A 107 3.90 -17.55 1.90
CA ALA A 107 3.78 -17.13 0.50
C ALA A 107 2.40 -17.51 -0.06
N PHE A 108 1.97 -18.76 0.11
CA PHE A 108 0.65 -19.21 -0.33
C PHE A 108 -0.48 -18.37 0.28
N HIS A 109 -0.42 -18.10 1.59
CA HIS A 109 -1.42 -17.29 2.27
C HIS A 109 -1.44 -15.84 1.76
N VAL A 110 -0.27 -15.23 1.52
CA VAL A 110 -0.17 -13.90 0.94
C VAL A 110 -0.75 -13.87 -0.48
N PHE A 111 -0.36 -14.81 -1.34
CA PHE A 111 -0.85 -14.84 -2.72
C PHE A 111 -2.36 -15.07 -2.83
N THR A 112 -2.95 -15.87 -1.95
CA THR A 112 -4.38 -16.21 -2.02
C THR A 112 -5.28 -15.31 -1.19
N GLY A 113 -4.74 -14.68 -0.13
CA GLY A 113 -5.50 -13.94 0.88
C GLY A 113 -5.29 -12.43 0.90
N TYR A 114 -4.28 -11.90 0.18
CA TYR A 114 -3.90 -10.49 0.30
C TYR A 114 -5.04 -9.51 0.03
N GLU A 115 -5.77 -9.68 -1.08
CA GLU A 115 -6.86 -8.76 -1.44
C GLU A 115 -8.01 -8.79 -0.42
N ARG A 116 -8.33 -9.98 0.13
CA ARG A 116 -9.34 -10.12 1.18
C ARG A 116 -8.90 -9.49 2.50
N ALA A 117 -7.63 -9.67 2.86
CA ALA A 117 -7.07 -9.07 4.05
C ALA A 117 -7.00 -7.53 3.92
N GLU A 118 -6.56 -7.00 2.78
CA GLU A 118 -6.54 -5.57 2.50
C GLU A 118 -7.95 -4.97 2.65
N ALA A 119 -8.99 -5.63 2.11
CA ALA A 119 -10.37 -5.17 2.23
C ALA A 119 -10.91 -5.27 3.67
N ALA A 120 -10.57 -6.33 4.40
CA ALA A 120 -11.05 -6.56 5.76
C ALA A 120 -10.43 -5.60 6.79
N TYR A 121 -9.18 -5.19 6.58
CA TYR A 121 -8.45 -4.27 7.47
C TYR A 121 -8.43 -2.81 6.95
N ALA A 122 -9.05 -2.52 5.81
CA ALA A 122 -9.20 -1.16 5.35
C ALA A 122 -10.00 -0.34 6.39
N PRO A 123 -9.52 0.83 6.82
CA PRO A 123 -10.27 1.65 7.75
C PRO A 123 -11.62 2.03 7.12
N PRO A 124 -12.72 2.00 7.90
CA PRO A 124 -14.03 2.39 7.41
C PRO A 124 -13.98 3.85 6.94
N GLN A 125 -14.25 4.07 5.67
CA GLN A 125 -14.33 5.43 5.13
C GLN A 125 -15.73 5.99 5.42
N ILE A 126 -15.79 7.00 6.28
CA ILE A 126 -17.01 7.79 6.47
C ILE A 126 -17.18 8.67 5.25
N ILE A 127 -18.12 8.34 4.38
CA ILE A 127 -18.41 9.13 3.18
C ILE A 127 -19.21 10.36 3.59
N ALA A 128 -18.64 11.52 3.36
CA ALA A 128 -19.31 12.79 3.52
C ALA A 128 -20.05 13.17 2.23
N ASN A 129 -21.21 13.78 2.38
CA ASN A 129 -22.04 14.18 1.25
C ASN A 129 -22.02 15.70 1.09
N THR A 130 -21.96 16.15 -0.16
CA THR A 130 -22.11 17.54 -0.55
C THR A 130 -22.97 17.61 -1.81
N THR A 131 -23.46 18.80 -2.20
CA THR A 131 -24.02 18.99 -3.53
C THR A 131 -22.92 19.46 -4.48
N VAL A 132 -23.13 19.33 -5.81
CA VAL A 132 -22.17 19.86 -6.80
C VAL A 132 -21.98 21.36 -6.57
N GLY A 133 -23.06 22.12 -6.37
CA GLY A 133 -22.97 23.55 -6.06
C GLY A 133 -22.27 23.85 -4.72
N GLY A 134 -22.56 23.08 -3.67
CA GLY A 134 -21.90 23.24 -2.38
C GLY A 134 -20.41 22.96 -2.45
N TRP A 135 -20.01 21.95 -3.23
CA TRP A 135 -18.60 21.67 -3.49
C TRP A 135 -17.92 22.82 -4.25
N GLN A 136 -18.54 23.35 -5.29
CA GLN A 136 -18.04 24.49 -6.06
C GLN A 136 -17.92 25.77 -5.22
N LEU A 137 -18.90 26.06 -4.36
CA LEU A 137 -18.96 27.29 -3.55
C LEU A 137 -18.01 27.31 -2.37
N GLY A 138 -17.34 26.21 -2.05
CA GLY A 138 -16.36 26.18 -0.95
C GLY A 138 -16.10 24.82 -0.36
N GLY A 139 -16.90 23.81 -0.64
CA GLY A 139 -16.70 22.44 -0.17
C GLY A 139 -15.38 21.83 -0.65
N TRP A 140 -14.85 22.29 -1.77
CA TRP A 140 -13.53 21.89 -2.28
C TRP A 140 -12.39 22.18 -1.31
N LYS A 141 -12.51 23.19 -0.43
CA LYS A 141 -11.52 23.55 0.60
C LYS A 141 -11.37 22.49 1.71
N GLN A 142 -12.33 21.59 1.86
CA GLN A 142 -12.30 20.53 2.85
C GLN A 142 -11.35 19.38 2.44
N LEU A 143 -10.95 19.35 1.16
CA LEU A 143 -10.08 18.32 0.63
C LEU A 143 -8.61 18.74 0.76
N PRO A 144 -7.70 17.77 0.96
CA PRO A 144 -6.28 18.07 1.06
C PRO A 144 -5.73 18.70 -0.23
N VAL A 145 -4.86 19.67 -0.05
CA VAL A 145 -4.21 20.41 -1.15
C VAL A 145 -3.06 19.60 -1.76
N ARG A 146 -2.38 18.81 -0.93
CA ARG A 146 -1.21 18.04 -1.32
C ARG A 146 -1.39 16.56 -1.03
N ARG A 147 -0.71 15.74 -1.81
CA ARG A 147 -0.56 14.33 -1.51
C ARG A 147 0.32 14.16 -0.27
N ILE A 148 -0.12 13.34 0.65
CA ILE A 148 0.63 12.97 1.86
C ILE A 148 1.15 11.54 1.67
N ASP A 149 2.45 11.34 1.83
CA ASP A 149 3.06 10.02 1.75
C ASP A 149 2.87 9.21 3.05
N LEU A 150 3.42 7.99 3.08
CA LEU A 150 3.33 7.12 4.28
C LEU A 150 4.09 7.65 5.50
N ALA A 151 5.05 8.54 5.30
CA ALA A 151 5.81 9.17 6.38
C ALA A 151 5.13 10.46 6.88
N GLY A 152 3.97 10.82 6.33
CA GLY A 152 3.27 12.06 6.65
C GLY A 152 3.84 13.30 5.95
N LYS A 153 4.75 13.11 4.98
CA LYS A 153 5.38 14.22 4.27
C LYS A 153 4.47 14.72 3.14
N PRO A 154 4.25 16.05 3.02
CA PRO A 154 3.54 16.62 1.88
C PRO A 154 4.41 16.54 0.62
N GLU A 155 3.82 16.04 -0.44
CA GLU A 155 4.43 15.86 -1.76
C GLU A 155 3.75 16.79 -2.80
N GLU A 156 3.46 16.30 -4.00
CA GLU A 156 2.87 17.10 -5.09
C GLU A 156 1.49 17.68 -4.75
N VAL A 157 1.17 18.82 -5.34
CA VAL A 157 -0.14 19.47 -5.23
C VAL A 157 -1.17 18.72 -6.08
N PHE A 158 -2.39 18.68 -5.61
CA PHE A 158 -3.52 18.21 -6.39
C PHE A 158 -4.02 19.32 -7.32
N LEU A 159 -3.79 19.14 -8.62
CA LEU A 159 -4.15 20.12 -9.64
C LEU A 159 -5.61 20.03 -10.12
N VAL A 160 -6.28 18.90 -9.81
CA VAL A 160 -7.69 18.70 -10.19
C VAL A 160 -8.46 18.07 -9.06
N GLN A 161 -9.69 18.55 -8.85
CA GLN A 161 -10.73 17.83 -8.15
C GLN A 161 -11.77 17.40 -9.18
N LEU A 162 -12.00 16.09 -9.29
CA LEU A 162 -12.89 15.48 -10.27
C LEU A 162 -14.12 14.92 -9.56
N ALA A 163 -15.32 15.36 -9.93
CA ALA A 163 -16.57 14.76 -9.48
C ALA A 163 -17.21 13.95 -10.61
N GLY A 164 -17.37 12.63 -10.43
CA GLY A 164 -18.08 11.80 -11.40
C GLY A 164 -17.48 10.44 -11.67
N ASN A 165 -17.63 9.96 -12.91
CA ASN A 165 -17.22 8.63 -13.33
C ASN A 165 -15.73 8.60 -13.74
N LEU A 166 -15.00 7.66 -13.18
CA LEU A 166 -13.57 7.51 -13.44
C LEU A 166 -13.27 6.93 -14.82
N ASP A 167 -14.16 6.09 -15.37
CA ASP A 167 -14.00 5.54 -16.72
C ASP A 167 -14.19 6.62 -17.77
N THR A 168 -15.21 7.47 -17.62
CA THR A 168 -15.41 8.65 -18.49
C THR A 168 -14.18 9.57 -18.47
N PHE A 169 -13.61 9.81 -17.28
CA PHE A 169 -12.38 10.60 -17.16
C PHE A 169 -11.20 9.93 -17.85
N ARG A 170 -11.01 8.62 -17.66
CA ARG A 170 -9.95 7.86 -18.33
C ARG A 170 -10.05 7.96 -19.84
N ASP A 171 -11.27 7.78 -20.39
CA ASP A 171 -11.48 7.77 -21.84
C ASP A 171 -11.26 9.16 -22.46
N ALA A 172 -11.69 10.22 -21.78
CA ALA A 172 -11.40 11.60 -22.17
C ALA A 172 -9.89 11.89 -22.17
N MET A 173 -9.18 11.48 -21.12
CA MET A 173 -7.73 11.67 -21.03
C MET A 173 -6.97 10.81 -22.05
N THR A 174 -7.50 9.63 -22.39
CA THR A 174 -6.93 8.79 -23.46
C THR A 174 -7.08 9.47 -24.82
N ALA A 175 -8.20 10.09 -25.10
CA ALA A 175 -8.38 10.91 -26.30
C ALA A 175 -7.41 12.11 -26.36
N ALA A 176 -6.99 12.63 -25.19
CA ALA A 176 -5.99 13.70 -25.05
C ALA A 176 -4.54 13.18 -25.03
N GLY A 177 -4.29 11.92 -25.43
CA GLY A 177 -2.96 11.33 -25.59
C GLY A 177 -2.35 10.74 -24.30
N TRP A 178 -3.16 10.51 -23.27
CA TRP A 178 -2.71 9.80 -22.06
C TRP A 178 -2.93 8.30 -22.20
N THR A 179 -2.05 7.50 -21.62
CA THR A 179 -2.15 6.03 -21.59
C THR A 179 -2.37 5.55 -20.16
N ALA A 180 -3.40 4.74 -19.96
CA ALA A 180 -3.65 4.12 -18.67
C ALA A 180 -2.62 3.01 -18.41
N THR A 181 -2.06 3.00 -17.20
CA THR A 181 -1.18 1.91 -16.76
C THR A 181 -2.00 0.76 -16.19
N THR A 182 -1.48 -0.46 -16.29
CA THR A 182 -2.03 -1.62 -15.61
C THR A 182 -1.86 -1.50 -14.09
N LYS A 183 -2.61 -2.31 -13.35
CA LYS A 183 -2.40 -2.41 -11.89
C LYS A 183 -0.97 -2.88 -11.63
N TRP A 184 -0.28 -2.15 -10.77
CA TRP A 184 1.10 -2.46 -10.39
C TRP A 184 1.19 -3.80 -9.67
N THR A 185 2.12 -4.64 -10.10
CA THR A 185 2.42 -5.95 -9.52
C THR A 185 3.89 -6.00 -9.09
N TRP A 186 4.29 -7.01 -8.32
CA TRP A 186 5.69 -7.17 -7.92
C TRP A 186 6.63 -7.37 -9.14
N ARG A 187 6.12 -7.93 -10.26
CA ARG A 187 6.86 -8.12 -11.50
C ARG A 187 7.25 -6.80 -12.15
N ASP A 188 6.46 -5.76 -11.92
CA ASP A 188 6.75 -4.41 -12.41
C ASP A 188 7.95 -3.76 -11.72
N SER A 189 8.48 -4.38 -10.66
CA SER A 189 9.75 -3.96 -10.05
C SER A 189 10.99 -4.55 -10.74
N LEU A 190 10.84 -5.60 -11.55
CA LEU A 190 11.98 -6.26 -12.22
C LEU A 190 12.72 -5.34 -13.21
N PRO A 191 12.06 -4.51 -14.03
CA PRO A 191 12.75 -3.56 -14.90
C PRO A 191 13.66 -2.58 -14.15
N TYR A 192 13.36 -2.28 -12.88
CA TYR A 192 14.21 -1.39 -12.08
C TYR A 192 15.60 -1.96 -11.80
N LEU A 193 15.79 -3.27 -11.89
CA LEU A 193 17.08 -3.94 -11.70
C LEU A 193 17.99 -3.84 -12.92
N ASN A 194 17.49 -3.31 -14.04
CA ASN A 194 18.29 -3.04 -15.24
C ASN A 194 18.79 -1.58 -15.19
N PRO A 195 20.09 -1.32 -14.99
CA PRO A 195 20.63 0.04 -14.93
C PRO A 195 20.48 0.82 -16.25
N ASN A 196 20.39 0.12 -17.36
CA ASN A 196 20.25 0.73 -18.70
C ASN A 196 18.79 0.84 -19.17
N ALA A 197 17.82 0.57 -18.27
CA ALA A 197 16.41 0.64 -18.64
C ALA A 197 16.01 2.09 -18.94
N THR A 198 15.37 2.27 -20.08
CA THR A 198 14.81 3.56 -20.50
C THR A 198 13.55 3.89 -19.70
N LEU A 199 13.19 5.17 -19.62
CA LEU A 199 11.98 5.58 -18.91
C LEU A 199 10.70 4.93 -19.45
N ALA A 200 10.67 4.59 -20.74
CA ALA A 200 9.54 3.91 -21.37
C ALA A 200 9.37 2.46 -20.86
N GLU A 201 10.46 1.79 -20.52
CA GLU A 201 10.46 0.43 -19.98
C GLU A 201 10.19 0.39 -18.48
N LEU A 202 10.44 1.50 -17.77
CA LEU A 202 10.23 1.60 -16.33
C LEU A 202 8.76 1.93 -16.02
N PRO A 203 8.03 1.09 -15.29
CA PRO A 203 6.68 1.45 -14.84
C PRO A 203 6.73 2.64 -13.88
N PRO A 204 5.66 3.46 -13.80
CA PRO A 204 5.60 4.55 -12.83
C PRO A 204 5.63 3.99 -11.41
N ARG A 205 6.43 4.59 -10.53
CA ARG A 205 6.51 4.14 -9.13
C ARG A 205 5.15 4.27 -8.45
N PRO A 206 4.74 3.25 -7.68
CA PRO A 206 3.56 3.38 -6.83
C PRO A 206 3.70 4.59 -5.89
N ALA A 207 2.65 5.40 -5.82
CA ALA A 207 2.57 6.50 -4.87
C ALA A 207 1.26 6.38 -4.09
N LEU A 208 1.35 6.54 -2.78
CA LEU A 208 0.21 6.46 -1.88
C LEU A 208 -0.17 7.87 -1.41
N HIS A 209 -1.45 8.08 -1.15
CA HIS A 209 -1.97 9.25 -0.46
C HIS A 209 -2.65 8.76 0.82
N GLU A 210 -2.10 9.15 1.98
CA GLU A 210 -2.62 8.70 3.29
C GLU A 210 -2.82 7.17 3.37
N GLY A 211 -1.88 6.41 2.82
CA GLY A 211 -1.94 4.95 2.76
C GLY A 211 -2.81 4.37 1.63
N LEU A 212 -3.58 5.19 0.92
CA LEU A 212 -4.46 4.74 -0.16
C LEU A 212 -3.74 4.72 -1.50
N LYS A 213 -3.95 3.65 -2.28
CA LYS A 213 -3.44 3.52 -3.65
C LYS A 213 -4.24 4.41 -4.61
N ALA A 214 -3.58 4.94 -5.63
CA ALA A 214 -4.27 5.57 -6.75
C ALA A 214 -5.25 4.57 -7.41
N LYS A 215 -6.45 5.04 -7.71
CA LYS A 215 -7.48 4.25 -8.41
C LYS A 215 -7.20 4.15 -9.90
N LEU A 216 -6.54 5.17 -10.45
CA LEU A 216 -6.11 5.23 -11.83
C LEU A 216 -4.77 5.94 -11.90
N THR A 217 -3.87 5.45 -12.75
CA THR A 217 -2.62 6.12 -13.09
C THR A 217 -2.52 6.22 -14.61
N LEU A 218 -2.29 7.42 -15.10
CA LEU A 218 -2.14 7.71 -16.52
C LEU A 218 -0.74 8.27 -16.76
N ILE A 219 -0.14 7.92 -17.89
CA ILE A 219 1.17 8.41 -18.30
C ILE A 219 1.10 9.04 -19.69
N ARG A 220 1.93 10.05 -19.91
CA ARG A 220 2.15 10.67 -21.22
C ARG A 220 3.61 11.12 -21.35
N SER A 221 4.19 11.08 -22.55
CA SER A 221 5.49 11.69 -22.79
C SER A 221 5.44 13.19 -22.51
N ALA A 222 6.50 13.73 -21.93
CA ALA A 222 6.60 15.15 -21.61
C ALA A 222 7.14 15.95 -22.81
N GLY A 223 6.35 16.05 -23.87
CA GLY A 223 6.68 16.88 -25.05
C GLY A 223 8.03 16.53 -25.70
N ASP A 224 8.88 17.54 -25.91
CA ASP A 224 10.13 17.43 -26.64
C ASP A 224 11.29 16.76 -25.87
N THR A 225 11.07 16.29 -24.66
CA THR A 225 12.07 15.62 -23.82
C THR A 225 11.78 14.12 -23.72
N PRO A 226 12.40 13.27 -24.56
CA PRO A 226 12.13 11.82 -24.54
C PRO A 226 12.50 11.14 -23.22
N ASP A 227 13.37 11.76 -22.42
CA ASP A 227 13.79 11.26 -21.12
C ASP A 227 12.87 11.67 -19.95
N GLN A 228 11.73 12.29 -20.26
CA GLN A 228 10.75 12.72 -19.26
C GLN A 228 9.36 12.25 -19.64
N ARG A 229 8.58 11.89 -18.63
CA ARG A 229 7.15 11.59 -18.75
C ARG A 229 6.34 12.33 -17.69
N GLN A 230 5.11 12.62 -18.04
CA GLN A 230 4.08 13.09 -17.12
C GLN A 230 3.33 11.89 -16.55
N VAL A 231 3.02 11.94 -15.26
CA VAL A 231 2.25 10.90 -14.56
C VAL A 231 1.12 11.56 -13.80
N LEU A 232 -0.12 11.25 -14.19
CA LEU A 232 -1.34 11.62 -13.46
C LEU A 232 -1.72 10.48 -12.52
N ARG A 233 -2.02 10.80 -11.27
CA ARG A 233 -2.53 9.84 -10.28
C ARG A 233 -3.83 10.33 -9.68
N ILE A 234 -4.82 9.47 -9.68
CA ILE A 234 -6.17 9.78 -9.27
C ILE A 234 -6.50 9.02 -7.99
N TYR A 235 -6.80 9.76 -6.93
CA TYR A 235 -7.10 9.22 -5.61
C TYR A 235 -8.56 9.47 -5.25
N LYS A 236 -9.24 8.43 -4.74
CA LYS A 236 -10.61 8.57 -4.25
C LYS A 236 -10.60 9.28 -2.90
N THR A 237 -11.49 10.27 -2.74
CA THR A 237 -11.72 10.93 -1.44
C THR A 237 -12.85 10.24 -0.67
N ASN A 238 -13.07 10.71 0.54
CA ASN A 238 -14.25 10.37 1.34
C ASN A 238 -15.43 11.32 1.09
N LEU A 239 -15.37 12.15 0.05
CA LEU A 239 -16.44 13.10 -0.30
C LEU A 239 -17.14 12.64 -1.58
N GLN A 240 -18.46 12.79 -1.64
CA GLN A 240 -19.25 12.59 -2.84
C GLN A 240 -20.25 13.71 -3.03
N ALA A 241 -20.47 14.08 -4.29
CA ALA A 241 -21.49 15.07 -4.66
C ALA A 241 -22.81 14.35 -4.94
N ILE A 242 -23.86 14.76 -4.22
CA ILE A 242 -25.23 14.31 -4.43
C ILE A 242 -25.94 15.32 -5.33
N GLY A 243 -26.68 14.82 -6.31
CA GLY A 243 -27.52 15.58 -7.22
C GLY A 243 -28.83 14.83 -7.51
N GLU A 244 -29.54 15.20 -8.54
CA GLU A 244 -30.74 14.49 -9.02
C GLU A 244 -30.43 13.11 -9.60
N GLU A 245 -29.19 12.93 -10.06
CA GLU A 245 -28.65 11.67 -10.54
C GLU A 245 -27.94 10.90 -9.42
N ALA A 246 -27.36 9.72 -9.77
CA ALA A 246 -26.58 8.91 -8.84
C ALA A 246 -25.43 9.70 -8.18
N PRO A 247 -25.08 9.40 -6.91
CA PRO A 247 -23.99 10.07 -6.22
C PRO A 247 -22.69 10.01 -7.02
N ARG A 248 -22.03 11.15 -7.16
CA ARG A 248 -20.78 11.31 -7.91
C ARG A 248 -19.60 11.34 -6.94
N PRO A 249 -18.76 10.30 -6.89
CA PRO A 249 -17.54 10.33 -6.08
C PRO A 249 -16.64 11.49 -6.48
N ILE A 250 -15.98 12.10 -5.50
CA ILE A 250 -14.97 13.13 -5.76
C ILE A 250 -13.58 12.50 -5.63
N TYR A 251 -12.73 12.82 -6.60
CA TYR A 251 -11.36 12.36 -6.68
C TYR A 251 -10.40 13.56 -6.69
N LEU A 252 -9.20 13.31 -6.18
CA LEU A 252 -8.06 14.21 -6.25
C LEU A 252 -7.08 13.72 -7.30
N VAL A 253 -6.64 14.62 -8.17
CA VAL A 253 -5.70 14.30 -9.26
C VAL A 253 -4.42 15.07 -9.07
N SER A 254 -3.31 14.35 -8.94
CA SER A 254 -1.97 14.92 -8.92
C SER A 254 -1.28 14.70 -10.26
N LEU A 255 -0.46 15.69 -10.64
CA LEU A 255 0.40 15.62 -11.81
C LEU A 255 1.86 15.71 -11.37
N ARG A 256 2.69 14.85 -11.90
CA ARG A 256 4.13 14.81 -11.64
C ARG A 256 4.90 14.52 -12.91
N ARG A 257 6.09 15.09 -13.06
CA ARG A 257 7.07 14.64 -14.04
C ARG A 257 7.98 13.57 -13.44
N GLU A 258 8.38 12.63 -14.25
CA GLU A 258 9.37 11.61 -13.91
C GLU A 258 10.46 11.58 -14.99
N HIS A 259 11.72 11.33 -14.57
CA HIS A 259 12.85 11.03 -15.43
C HIS A 259 13.54 9.75 -14.93
N ALA A 260 14.23 9.05 -15.82
CA ALA A 260 15.03 7.91 -15.38
C ALA A 260 16.26 8.41 -14.60
N LYS A 261 16.52 7.80 -13.45
CA LYS A 261 17.71 8.05 -12.65
C LYS A 261 18.43 6.74 -12.42
N GLU A 262 19.67 6.69 -12.85
CA GLU A 262 20.57 5.58 -12.59
C GLU A 262 21.14 5.65 -11.17
N GLY A 263 21.25 4.49 -10.52
CA GLY A 263 21.88 4.36 -9.21
C GLY A 263 23.09 3.44 -9.26
N LEU A 264 24.29 3.98 -9.15
CA LEU A 264 25.56 3.25 -9.05
C LEU A 264 25.79 2.19 -10.15
N ASN A 265 25.19 2.36 -11.35
CA ASN A 265 25.14 1.36 -12.43
C ASN A 265 24.58 -0.01 -12.00
N LEU A 266 23.73 -0.04 -10.98
CA LEU A 266 23.11 -1.27 -10.45
C LEU A 266 21.61 -1.32 -10.70
N TYR A 267 20.95 -0.17 -10.81
CA TYR A 267 19.51 -0.06 -11.01
C TYR A 267 19.12 1.26 -11.67
N ALA A 268 17.97 1.28 -12.33
CA ALA A 268 17.35 2.50 -12.82
C ALA A 268 15.96 2.66 -12.21
N VAL A 269 15.62 3.85 -11.71
CA VAL A 269 14.30 4.13 -11.12
C VAL A 269 13.77 5.47 -11.62
N PRO A 270 12.45 5.59 -11.84
CA PRO A 270 11.85 6.88 -12.11
C PRO A 270 12.04 7.80 -10.92
N SER A 271 12.65 8.94 -11.14
CA SER A 271 12.82 10.01 -10.15
C SER A 271 11.88 11.15 -10.45
N ALA A 272 11.42 11.79 -9.41
CA ALA A 272 10.44 12.84 -9.51
C ALA A 272 11.05 14.18 -9.86
N LEU A 273 10.35 14.90 -10.73
CA LEU A 273 10.50 16.31 -10.98
C LEU A 273 9.18 17.03 -10.64
N ALA A 274 9.28 18.27 -10.25
CA ALA A 274 8.08 19.11 -10.09
C ALA A 274 7.38 19.30 -11.44
N ALA A 275 6.04 19.35 -11.43
CA ALA A 275 5.27 19.79 -12.57
C ALA A 275 5.58 21.27 -12.87
N THR A 276 5.53 21.64 -14.12
CA THR A 276 5.75 23.02 -14.59
C THR A 276 4.42 23.68 -14.93
N GLY A 277 4.41 25.02 -15.06
CA GLY A 277 3.22 25.74 -15.52
C GLY A 277 2.76 25.31 -16.91
N GLY A 278 3.67 24.83 -17.78
CA GLY A 278 3.31 24.25 -19.07
C GLY A 278 2.51 22.94 -18.96
N ASP A 279 2.82 22.12 -17.96
CA ASP A 279 2.08 20.87 -17.70
C ASP A 279 0.65 21.15 -17.23
N GLU A 280 0.51 22.14 -16.35
CA GLU A 280 -0.77 22.63 -15.86
C GLU A 280 -1.64 23.17 -17.01
N THR A 281 -1.07 24.03 -17.85
CA THR A 281 -1.75 24.59 -19.02
C THR A 281 -2.20 23.50 -19.99
N ALA A 282 -1.36 22.51 -20.28
CA ALA A 282 -1.68 21.39 -21.14
C ALA A 282 -2.79 20.48 -20.56
N LEU A 283 -2.85 20.35 -19.24
CA LEU A 283 -3.91 19.60 -18.56
C LEU A 283 -5.25 20.36 -18.65
N HIS A 284 -5.25 21.67 -18.42
CA HIS A 284 -6.46 22.51 -18.54
C HIS A 284 -7.00 22.52 -19.98
N ALA A 285 -6.13 22.64 -20.98
CA ALA A 285 -6.54 22.58 -22.39
C ALA A 285 -7.22 21.24 -22.75
N ALA A 286 -6.79 20.13 -22.13
CA ALA A 286 -7.44 18.84 -22.32
C ALA A 286 -8.88 18.81 -21.77
N PHE A 287 -9.17 19.55 -20.71
CA PHE A 287 -10.53 19.67 -20.18
C PHE A 287 -11.43 20.57 -21.05
N GLU A 288 -10.90 21.67 -21.55
CA GLU A 288 -11.63 22.60 -22.41
C GLU A 288 -12.02 21.98 -23.76
N THR A 289 -11.16 21.08 -24.28
CA THR A 289 -11.41 20.40 -25.57
C THR A 289 -12.26 19.13 -25.43
N SER A 290 -12.49 18.64 -24.23
CA SER A 290 -13.24 17.41 -23.99
C SER A 290 -14.74 17.63 -24.09
N THR A 291 -15.43 16.70 -24.77
CA THR A 291 -16.91 16.69 -24.82
C THR A 291 -17.55 16.00 -23.61
N SER A 292 -16.79 15.22 -22.87
CA SER A 292 -17.27 14.42 -21.73
C SER A 292 -16.80 14.94 -20.37
N LEU A 293 -15.97 16.00 -20.35
CA LEU A 293 -15.53 16.67 -19.14
C LEU A 293 -15.95 18.13 -19.18
N LYS A 294 -16.44 18.63 -18.05
CA LYS A 294 -16.82 20.05 -17.91
C LYS A 294 -16.02 20.69 -16.80
N LEU A 295 -15.25 21.70 -17.13
CA LEU A 295 -14.63 22.59 -16.16
C LEU A 295 -15.74 23.46 -15.53
N VAL A 296 -15.90 23.35 -14.20
CA VAL A 296 -16.96 24.04 -13.46
C VAL A 296 -16.44 25.09 -12.49
N GLY A 297 -15.14 25.17 -12.33
CA GLY A 297 -14.46 26.19 -11.52
C GLY A 297 -12.95 26.03 -11.53
N GLU A 298 -12.27 27.08 -11.17
CA GLU A 298 -10.83 27.13 -10.97
C GLU A 298 -10.49 27.86 -9.67
N ASN A 299 -9.48 27.37 -8.96
CA ASN A 299 -9.00 27.96 -7.73
C ASN A 299 -7.49 28.15 -7.81
N LEU A 300 -6.97 29.20 -7.20
CA LEU A 300 -5.54 29.39 -7.05
C LEU A 300 -5.08 28.82 -5.72
N ILE A 301 -4.23 27.81 -5.77
CA ILE A 301 -3.69 27.12 -4.59
C ILE A 301 -2.18 27.07 -4.71
N GLU A 302 -1.48 27.69 -3.76
CA GLU A 302 -0.01 27.75 -3.72
C GLU A 302 0.63 28.20 -5.05
N GLY A 303 -0.03 29.14 -5.75
CA GLY A 303 0.44 29.67 -7.04
C GLY A 303 0.12 28.79 -8.25
N MET A 304 -0.56 27.67 -8.08
CA MET A 304 -1.01 26.78 -9.15
C MET A 304 -2.54 26.82 -9.29
N ARG A 305 -3.04 26.65 -10.52
CA ARG A 305 -4.49 26.59 -10.79
C ARG A 305 -4.99 25.17 -10.54
N GLN A 306 -5.89 25.03 -9.59
CA GLN A 306 -6.62 23.79 -9.37
C GLN A 306 -7.95 23.84 -10.12
N ALA A 307 -8.15 22.91 -11.05
CA ALA A 307 -9.39 22.78 -11.78
C ALA A 307 -10.43 21.99 -10.98
N LEU A 308 -11.70 22.45 -11.01
CA LEU A 308 -12.85 21.67 -10.58
C LEU A 308 -13.54 21.12 -11.83
N VAL A 309 -13.57 19.81 -11.99
CA VAL A 309 -14.02 19.11 -13.19
C VAL A 309 -15.17 18.16 -12.85
N VAL A 310 -16.20 18.14 -13.69
CA VAL A 310 -17.31 17.19 -13.59
C VAL A 310 -17.35 16.34 -14.86
N THR A 311 -17.54 15.03 -14.72
CA THR A 311 -17.84 14.17 -15.87
C THR A 311 -19.27 14.38 -16.32
N LEU A 312 -19.45 14.49 -17.62
CA LEU A 312 -20.78 14.48 -18.24
C LEU A 312 -21.24 13.04 -18.45
N PRO A 313 -22.57 12.79 -18.47
CA PRO A 313 -23.13 11.45 -18.68
C PRO A 313 -22.74 10.87 -20.04
#